data_6af342738be82e5068bf4081a0b721ab
#
_entry.id   6af342738be82e5068bf4081a0b721ab
#
_cell.length_a   1.000
_cell.length_b   1.000
_cell.length_c   1.000
_cell.angle_alpha   90.00
_cell.angle_beta   90.00
_cell.angle_gamma   90.00
#
_symmetry.space_group_name_H-M   'P 1'
#
loop_
_entity.id
_entity.type
_entity.pdbx_description
1 polymer ?
#
loop_
_entity_poly.entity_id
_entity_poly.type
_entity_poly.pdbx_seq_one_letter_code
_entity_poly.pdbx_strand_id
1 'polypeptide(L)'
;ETRGDWEESYREGLNLLGFKYTTRTEPFRGASSVTHPVLAEAVTQFQAQAYKELLPAEGPVRTQVMGDVTVAKEEQSKRVKDFMNYQIMDQMKEYEPEFDQMLFYLPLSGSTFKKVYYDDILGRAVSKFIPAEDIVVPYSATSLEDAEAIIHIVRESENSLKKQMYAGFYKEVELGDAPLQENQLKEKEREIEGVTANGTEDIYTVLEMHVNLDLEGYEDADQEGEPTGIKLPYIVTINETN
;
A
#
# COMPACT_ATOMS: atom_id res chain seq x y z
N GLU A 1 -0.44 -3.41 19.89
CA GLU A 1 -0.09 -4.60 20.70
C GLU A 1 -0.41 -5.92 19.99
N THR A 2 -1.53 -6.03 19.27
CA THR A 2 -1.94 -7.28 18.59
C THR A 2 -1.15 -7.61 17.31
N ARG A 3 -0.40 -6.67 16.77
CA ARG A 3 0.43 -6.86 15.55
C ARG A 3 1.85 -7.34 15.83
N GLY A 4 2.31 -7.29 17.11
CA GLY A 4 3.70 -7.55 17.47
C GLY A 4 4.23 -8.90 16.97
N ASP A 5 3.47 -9.97 17.11
CA ASP A 5 3.88 -11.31 16.67
C ASP A 5 4.04 -11.40 15.15
N TRP A 6 3.14 -10.74 14.40
CA TRP A 6 3.25 -10.66 12.95
C TRP A 6 4.44 -9.82 12.50
N GLU A 7 4.65 -8.66 13.14
CA GLU A 7 5.78 -7.77 12.84
C GLU A 7 7.12 -8.45 13.12
N GLU A 8 7.21 -9.23 14.21
CA GLU A 8 8.42 -10.01 14.52
C GLU A 8 8.68 -11.10 13.48
N SER A 9 7.65 -11.87 13.10
CA SER A 9 7.76 -12.91 12.08
C SER A 9 8.13 -12.33 10.70
N TYR A 10 7.56 -11.19 10.35
CA TYR A 10 7.87 -10.50 9.11
C TYR A 10 9.30 -9.97 9.11
N ARG A 11 9.75 -9.35 10.20
CA ARG A 11 11.14 -8.91 10.38
C ARG A 11 12.14 -10.06 10.29
N GLU A 12 11.80 -11.22 10.86
CA GLU A 12 12.63 -12.42 10.74
C GLU A 12 12.70 -12.89 9.28
N GLY A 13 11.58 -12.90 8.56
CA GLY A 13 11.52 -13.18 7.13
C GLY A 13 12.42 -12.25 6.31
N LEU A 14 12.36 -10.94 6.57
CA LEU A 14 13.23 -9.96 5.92
C LEU A 14 14.71 -10.20 6.23
N ASN A 15 15.07 -10.59 7.46
CA ASN A 15 16.43 -10.95 7.83
C ASN A 15 16.94 -12.19 7.08
N LEU A 16 16.05 -13.16 6.80
CA LEU A 16 16.39 -14.37 6.04
C LEU A 16 16.53 -14.12 4.54
N LEU A 17 15.87 -13.08 4.01
CA LEU A 17 16.09 -12.61 2.63
C LEU A 17 17.44 -11.94 2.47
N GLY A 18 17.82 -11.12 3.47
CA GLY A 18 19.07 -10.39 3.46
C GLY A 18 20.24 -11.37 3.63
N PHE A 19 21.18 -11.39 2.67
CA PHE A 19 22.41 -12.17 2.72
C PHE A 19 23.39 -11.64 3.78
N LYS A 20 22.95 -11.53 5.04
CA LYS A 20 23.87 -11.18 6.12
C LYS A 20 24.66 -12.41 6.54
N TYR A 21 25.96 -12.37 6.27
CA TYR A 21 26.90 -13.34 6.80
C TYR A 21 27.11 -13.07 8.30
N THR A 22 26.50 -13.89 9.13
CA THR A 22 26.80 -13.90 10.57
C THR A 22 27.95 -14.88 10.80
N THR A 23 29.10 -14.39 11.32
CA THR A 23 30.20 -15.25 11.74
C THR A 23 29.70 -16.17 12.86
N ARG A 24 29.58 -17.44 12.55
CA ARG A 24 29.23 -18.47 13.55
C ARG A 24 30.51 -19.00 14.23
N THR A 25 30.45 -19.06 15.55
CA THR A 25 31.49 -19.70 16.38
C THR A 25 31.10 -21.09 16.85
N GLU A 26 29.87 -21.49 16.62
CA GLU A 26 29.31 -22.81 16.93
C GLU A 26 29.06 -23.60 15.64
N PRO A 27 29.20 -24.93 15.66
CA PRO A 27 29.66 -25.78 16.78
C PRO A 27 31.15 -25.74 17.09
N PHE A 28 31.98 -25.10 16.27
CA PHE A 28 33.41 -24.91 16.51
C PHE A 28 33.92 -23.64 15.78
N ARG A 29 35.09 -23.12 16.21
CA ARG A 29 35.72 -21.96 15.56
C ARG A 29 36.05 -22.28 14.09
N GLY A 30 35.56 -21.41 13.18
CA GLY A 30 35.73 -21.60 11.74
C GLY A 30 34.63 -22.45 11.09
N ALA A 31 33.53 -22.71 11.82
CA ALA A 31 32.33 -23.30 11.23
C ALA A 31 31.80 -22.46 10.08
N SER A 32 31.29 -23.10 9.04
CA SER A 32 30.70 -22.40 7.89
C SER A 32 29.55 -21.54 8.29
N SER A 33 29.56 -20.28 7.87
CA SER A 33 28.44 -19.31 8.01
C SER A 33 27.58 -19.20 6.76
N VAL A 34 27.76 -20.12 5.79
CA VAL A 34 26.99 -20.14 4.55
C VAL A 34 25.52 -20.44 4.88
N THR A 35 24.63 -19.56 4.48
CA THR A 35 23.19 -19.74 4.58
C THR A 35 22.65 -20.05 3.19
N HIS A 36 21.82 -21.07 3.07
CA HIS A 36 21.16 -21.39 1.81
C HIS A 36 19.98 -20.43 1.60
N PRO A 37 19.90 -19.69 0.48
CA PRO A 37 18.91 -18.65 0.26
C PRO A 37 17.54 -19.19 -0.20
N VAL A 38 17.03 -20.24 0.47
CA VAL A 38 15.78 -20.93 0.08
C VAL A 38 14.59 -19.98 0.04
N LEU A 39 14.49 -19.05 1.01
CA LEU A 39 13.39 -18.09 1.06
C LEU A 39 13.47 -17.11 -0.13
N ALA A 40 14.66 -16.60 -0.43
CA ALA A 40 14.87 -15.69 -1.57
C ALA A 40 14.54 -16.37 -2.90
N GLU A 41 14.94 -17.65 -3.08
CA GLU A 41 14.59 -18.43 -4.26
C GLU A 41 13.07 -18.61 -4.37
N ALA A 42 12.39 -18.98 -3.27
CA ALA A 42 10.94 -19.18 -3.27
C ALA A 42 10.17 -17.92 -3.61
N VAL A 43 10.56 -16.77 -3.00
CA VAL A 43 9.94 -15.46 -3.25
C VAL A 43 10.12 -15.02 -4.70
N THR A 44 11.34 -15.11 -5.23
CA THR A 44 11.62 -14.70 -6.62
C THR A 44 10.96 -15.62 -7.65
N GLN A 45 10.87 -16.93 -7.38
CA GLN A 45 10.14 -17.86 -8.24
C GLN A 45 8.64 -17.56 -8.24
N PHE A 46 8.06 -17.30 -7.06
CA PHE A 46 6.66 -16.91 -6.96
C PHE A 46 6.40 -15.61 -7.75
N GLN A 47 7.20 -14.58 -7.51
CA GLN A 47 7.11 -13.30 -8.21
C GLN A 47 7.16 -13.48 -9.73
N ALA A 48 8.16 -14.18 -10.24
CA ALA A 48 8.35 -14.38 -11.68
C ALA A 48 7.19 -15.14 -12.34
N GLN A 49 6.65 -16.15 -11.66
CA GLN A 49 5.52 -16.93 -12.17
C GLN A 49 4.22 -16.11 -12.11
N ALA A 50 3.94 -15.49 -10.97
CA ALA A 50 2.73 -14.70 -10.78
C ALA A 50 2.69 -13.47 -11.69
N TYR A 51 3.82 -12.77 -11.85
CA TYR A 51 3.92 -11.62 -12.74
C TYR A 51 3.54 -11.97 -14.18
N LYS A 52 4.11 -13.05 -14.71
CA LYS A 52 3.84 -13.49 -16.10
C LYS A 52 2.37 -13.88 -16.33
N GLU A 53 1.75 -14.50 -15.34
CA GLU A 53 0.36 -14.94 -15.44
C GLU A 53 -0.64 -13.79 -15.25
N LEU A 54 -0.35 -12.87 -14.34
CA LEU A 54 -1.26 -11.79 -13.97
C LEU A 54 -1.11 -10.54 -14.84
N LEU A 55 0.07 -10.32 -15.41
CA LEU A 55 0.36 -9.18 -16.26
C LEU A 55 0.89 -9.65 -17.64
N PRO A 56 0.02 -10.23 -18.49
CA PRO A 56 0.42 -10.65 -19.83
C PRO A 56 0.73 -9.44 -20.72
N ALA A 57 1.59 -9.63 -21.73
CA ALA A 57 2.03 -8.57 -22.64
C ALA A 57 0.89 -7.86 -23.40
N GLU A 58 -0.25 -8.53 -23.58
CA GLU A 58 -1.45 -7.93 -24.19
C GLU A 58 -2.28 -7.06 -23.22
N GLY A 59 -1.85 -6.95 -21.98
CA GLY A 59 -2.55 -6.28 -20.89
C GLY A 59 -3.47 -7.21 -20.06
N PRO A 60 -3.73 -6.87 -18.80
CA PRO A 60 -4.46 -7.72 -17.85
C PRO A 60 -5.98 -7.71 -18.09
N VAL A 61 -6.51 -6.74 -18.83
CA VAL A 61 -7.96 -6.58 -18.97
C VAL A 61 -8.50 -7.43 -20.10
N ARG A 62 -9.51 -8.22 -19.78
CA ARG A 62 -10.36 -8.94 -20.73
C ARG A 62 -11.80 -8.49 -20.57
N THR A 63 -12.54 -8.40 -21.66
CA THR A 63 -13.94 -8.03 -21.64
C THR A 63 -14.80 -9.15 -22.20
N GLN A 64 -15.99 -9.31 -21.63
CA GLN A 64 -16.99 -10.26 -22.08
C GLN A 64 -18.34 -9.56 -22.15
N VAL A 65 -19.07 -9.75 -23.27
CA VAL A 65 -20.43 -9.26 -23.40
C VAL A 65 -21.38 -10.18 -22.64
N MET A 66 -22.16 -9.62 -21.73
CA MET A 66 -23.21 -10.34 -21.00
C MET A 66 -24.56 -10.09 -21.64
N GLY A 67 -25.41 -11.12 -21.70
CA GLY A 67 -26.74 -11.07 -22.31
C GLY A 67 -26.71 -11.19 -23.82
N ASP A 68 -27.59 -10.46 -24.52
CA ASP A 68 -27.71 -10.52 -25.99
C ASP A 68 -26.45 -9.99 -26.66
N VAL A 69 -25.80 -10.86 -27.43
CA VAL A 69 -24.58 -10.54 -28.18
C VAL A 69 -24.96 -9.96 -29.54
N THR A 70 -24.54 -8.75 -29.77
CA THR A 70 -24.68 -8.07 -31.10
C THR A 70 -23.32 -7.59 -31.57
N VAL A 71 -23.10 -7.45 -32.86
CA VAL A 71 -21.86 -6.97 -33.46
C VAL A 71 -21.45 -5.62 -32.88
N ALA A 72 -22.40 -4.70 -32.65
CA ALA A 72 -22.13 -3.40 -32.05
C ALA A 72 -21.62 -3.52 -30.60
N LYS A 73 -22.16 -4.44 -29.79
CA LYS A 73 -21.70 -4.68 -28.42
C LYS A 73 -20.32 -5.34 -28.38
N GLU A 74 -20.03 -6.23 -29.34
CA GLU A 74 -18.69 -6.84 -29.47
C GLU A 74 -17.62 -5.79 -29.81
N GLU A 75 -17.91 -4.91 -30.78
CA GLU A 75 -17.02 -3.79 -31.09
C GLU A 75 -16.83 -2.82 -29.94
N GLN A 76 -17.89 -2.52 -29.19
CA GLN A 76 -17.81 -1.70 -28.00
C GLN A 76 -16.95 -2.37 -26.92
N SER A 77 -17.16 -3.66 -26.68
CA SER A 77 -16.38 -4.47 -25.74
C SER A 77 -14.89 -4.43 -26.07
N LYS A 78 -14.54 -4.57 -27.36
CA LYS A 78 -13.15 -4.46 -27.82
C LYS A 78 -12.56 -3.08 -27.54
N ARG A 79 -13.28 -2.00 -27.84
CA ARG A 79 -12.81 -0.62 -27.56
C ARG A 79 -12.58 -0.40 -26.05
N VAL A 80 -13.49 -0.91 -25.20
CA VAL A 80 -13.35 -0.84 -23.74
C VAL A 80 -12.11 -1.60 -23.28
N LYS A 81 -11.89 -2.83 -23.77
CA LYS A 81 -10.68 -3.61 -23.49
C LYS A 81 -9.41 -2.85 -23.84
N ASP A 82 -9.35 -2.36 -25.09
CA ASP A 82 -8.18 -1.68 -25.61
C ASP A 82 -7.89 -0.39 -24.83
N PHE A 83 -8.92 0.37 -24.50
CA PHE A 83 -8.78 1.60 -23.72
C PHE A 83 -8.35 1.34 -22.26
N MET A 84 -8.91 0.34 -21.59
CA MET A 84 -8.52 0.00 -20.23
C MET A 84 -7.08 -0.53 -20.15
N ASN A 85 -6.68 -1.37 -21.12
CA ASN A 85 -5.29 -1.82 -21.19
C ASN A 85 -4.33 -0.66 -21.47
N TYR A 86 -4.69 0.27 -22.35
CA TYR A 86 -3.92 1.49 -22.57
C TYR A 86 -3.79 2.33 -21.29
N GLN A 87 -4.86 2.49 -20.50
CA GLN A 87 -4.78 3.20 -19.23
C GLN A 87 -3.80 2.54 -18.25
N ILE A 88 -3.88 1.21 -18.13
CA ILE A 88 -3.08 0.47 -17.14
C ILE A 88 -1.62 0.36 -17.58
N MET A 89 -1.36 0.04 -18.85
CA MET A 89 -0.01 -0.28 -19.32
C MET A 89 0.79 0.95 -19.78
N ASP A 90 0.10 1.99 -20.28
CA ASP A 90 0.77 3.15 -20.88
C ASP A 90 0.61 4.43 -20.04
N GLN A 91 -0.58 4.69 -19.50
CA GLN A 91 -0.83 5.91 -18.75
C GLN A 91 -0.38 5.80 -17.29
N MET A 92 -0.68 4.67 -16.62
CA MET A 92 -0.24 4.41 -15.25
C MET A 92 1.18 3.84 -15.23
N LYS A 93 2.18 4.69 -15.43
CA LYS A 93 3.60 4.27 -15.51
C LYS A 93 4.10 3.55 -14.25
N GLU A 94 3.46 3.80 -13.12
CA GLU A 94 3.74 3.17 -11.84
C GLU A 94 3.12 1.78 -11.72
N TYR A 95 2.14 1.42 -12.55
CA TYR A 95 1.37 0.20 -12.37
C TYR A 95 2.24 -1.06 -12.39
N GLU A 96 3.10 -1.18 -13.39
CA GLU A 96 3.97 -2.34 -13.58
C GLU A 96 5.01 -2.49 -12.46
N PRO A 97 5.85 -1.48 -12.13
CA PRO A 97 6.83 -1.59 -11.06
C PRO A 97 6.20 -1.77 -9.67
N GLU A 98 5.11 -1.10 -9.38
CA GLU A 98 4.37 -1.24 -8.12
C GLU A 98 3.70 -2.62 -7.99
N PHE A 99 3.27 -3.19 -9.11
CA PHE A 99 2.71 -4.53 -9.15
C PHE A 99 3.79 -5.61 -8.94
N ASP A 100 4.94 -5.43 -9.56
CA ASP A 100 6.10 -6.32 -9.39
C ASP A 100 6.58 -6.33 -7.93
N GLN A 101 6.69 -5.15 -7.32
CA GLN A 101 7.01 -5.00 -5.90
C GLN A 101 5.96 -5.67 -5.00
N MET A 102 4.67 -5.47 -5.29
CA MET A 102 3.58 -6.13 -4.56
C MET A 102 3.71 -7.65 -4.57
N LEU A 103 4.05 -8.25 -5.71
CA LEU A 103 4.23 -9.70 -5.84
C LEU A 103 5.47 -10.21 -5.10
N PHE A 104 6.49 -9.39 -4.96
CA PHE A 104 7.67 -9.74 -4.16
C PHE A 104 7.35 -9.77 -2.66
N TYR A 105 6.64 -8.77 -2.16
CA TYR A 105 6.31 -8.68 -0.73
C TYR A 105 5.17 -9.60 -0.29
N LEU A 106 4.28 -9.99 -1.20
CA LEU A 106 3.12 -10.83 -0.88
C LEU A 106 3.46 -12.15 -0.15
N PRO A 107 4.40 -12.98 -0.62
CA PRO A 107 4.75 -14.22 0.08
C PRO A 107 5.49 -14.01 1.40
N LEU A 108 6.05 -12.83 1.64
CA LEU A 108 6.78 -12.49 2.86
C LEU A 108 5.86 -12.00 3.97
N SER A 109 4.99 -11.06 3.64
CA SER A 109 4.08 -10.43 4.61
C SER A 109 2.77 -11.19 4.78
N GLY A 110 2.44 -12.09 3.84
CA GLY A 110 1.18 -12.84 3.80
C GLY A 110 0.01 -12.05 3.22
N SER A 111 0.09 -10.73 3.18
CA SER A 111 -0.90 -9.84 2.58
C SER A 111 -0.24 -8.57 2.03
N THR A 112 -0.82 -8.03 0.97
CA THR A 112 -0.42 -6.76 0.37
C THR A 112 -1.66 -6.03 -0.11
N PHE A 113 -1.56 -4.71 -0.22
CA PHE A 113 -2.69 -3.88 -0.57
C PHE A 113 -2.38 -3.04 -1.81
N LYS A 114 -3.42 -2.66 -2.52
CA LYS A 114 -3.31 -1.78 -3.67
C LYS A 114 -4.32 -0.65 -3.54
N LYS A 115 -3.84 0.59 -3.61
CA LYS A 115 -4.68 1.78 -3.60
C LYS A 115 -4.82 2.31 -5.01
N VAL A 116 -6.06 2.39 -5.49
CA VAL A 116 -6.39 2.96 -6.80
C VAL A 116 -7.22 4.20 -6.59
N TYR A 117 -6.78 5.32 -7.13
CA TYR A 117 -7.47 6.60 -7.00
C TYR A 117 -7.17 7.49 -8.21
N TYR A 118 -7.96 8.55 -8.35
CA TYR A 118 -7.67 9.59 -9.33
C TYR A 118 -6.84 10.68 -8.67
N ASP A 119 -5.72 11.02 -9.28
CA ASP A 119 -4.84 12.07 -8.79
C ASP A 119 -5.12 13.36 -9.58
N ASP A 120 -5.69 14.35 -8.93
CA ASP A 120 -6.07 15.62 -9.55
C ASP A 120 -4.85 16.44 -10.01
N ILE A 121 -3.71 16.29 -9.35
CA ILE A 121 -2.47 16.99 -9.71
C ILE A 121 -1.89 16.38 -10.99
N LEU A 122 -1.90 15.05 -11.08
CA LEU A 122 -1.42 14.33 -12.26
C LEU A 122 -2.47 14.27 -13.38
N GLY A 123 -3.74 14.53 -13.06
CA GLY A 123 -4.87 14.47 -13.99
C GLY A 123 -5.15 13.07 -14.56
N ARG A 124 -4.83 12.00 -13.80
CA ARG A 124 -4.99 10.61 -14.22
C ARG A 124 -5.23 9.67 -13.04
N ALA A 125 -5.72 8.49 -13.35
CA ALA A 125 -5.78 7.41 -12.37
C ALA A 125 -4.38 6.92 -12.01
N VAL A 126 -4.19 6.57 -10.75
CA VAL A 126 -2.95 6.10 -10.14
C VAL A 126 -3.23 4.81 -9.40
N SER A 127 -2.28 3.89 -9.43
CA SER A 127 -2.36 2.61 -8.72
C SER A 127 -1.05 2.38 -7.97
N LYS A 128 -1.11 2.44 -6.65
CA LYS A 128 0.05 2.27 -5.77
C LYS A 128 -0.03 0.99 -4.95
N PHE A 129 1.10 0.35 -4.78
CA PHE A 129 1.29 -0.70 -3.81
C PHE A 129 1.37 -0.11 -2.40
N ILE A 130 0.73 -0.75 -1.45
CA ILE A 130 0.83 -0.41 -0.03
C ILE A 130 1.22 -1.67 0.72
N PRO A 131 2.35 -1.68 1.40
CA PRO A 131 2.79 -2.81 2.20
C PRO A 131 1.88 -3.00 3.43
N ALA A 132 1.84 -4.23 3.93
CA ALA A 132 0.93 -4.61 5.01
C ALA A 132 1.17 -3.83 6.31
N GLU A 133 2.39 -3.38 6.57
CA GLU A 133 2.72 -2.58 7.76
C GLU A 133 2.13 -1.17 7.72
N ASP A 134 1.82 -0.65 6.53
CA ASP A 134 1.25 0.69 6.37
C ASP A 134 -0.29 0.70 6.36
N ILE A 135 -0.93 -0.48 6.51
CA ILE A 135 -2.38 -0.61 6.66
C ILE A 135 -2.72 -1.11 8.06
N VAL A 136 -3.63 -0.43 8.72
CA VAL A 136 -4.17 -0.84 10.01
C VAL A 136 -5.67 -1.04 9.88
N VAL A 137 -6.13 -2.22 10.27
CA VAL A 137 -7.55 -2.60 10.30
C VAL A 137 -7.91 -3.17 11.68
N PRO A 138 -9.18 -3.13 12.10
CA PRO A 138 -9.60 -3.76 13.35
C PRO A 138 -9.32 -5.27 13.33
N TYR A 139 -8.94 -5.83 14.47
CA TYR A 139 -8.64 -7.25 14.60
C TYR A 139 -9.82 -8.17 14.23
N SER A 140 -11.04 -7.67 14.42
CA SER A 140 -12.28 -8.39 14.08
C SER A 140 -12.64 -8.35 12.60
N ALA A 141 -11.95 -7.55 11.79
CA ALA A 141 -12.26 -7.42 10.36
C ALA A 141 -11.89 -8.70 9.60
N THR A 142 -12.85 -9.25 8.87
CA THR A 142 -12.67 -10.43 8.01
C THR A 142 -12.38 -10.03 6.55
N SER A 143 -12.81 -8.83 6.17
CA SER A 143 -12.55 -8.23 4.86
C SER A 143 -12.39 -6.71 5.00
N LEU A 144 -11.87 -6.05 3.98
CA LEU A 144 -11.82 -4.58 3.95
C LEU A 144 -13.22 -3.96 3.82
N GLU A 145 -14.17 -4.66 3.20
CA GLU A 145 -15.54 -4.19 3.02
C GLU A 145 -16.32 -4.15 4.34
N ASP A 146 -16.01 -5.09 5.25
CA ASP A 146 -16.66 -5.18 6.56
C ASP A 146 -15.92 -4.41 7.66
N ALA A 147 -14.77 -3.83 7.35
CA ALA A 147 -13.97 -3.10 8.30
C ALA A 147 -14.61 -1.74 8.64
N GLU A 148 -14.92 -1.50 9.91
CA GLU A 148 -15.43 -0.21 10.39
C GLU A 148 -14.41 0.92 10.27
N ALA A 149 -13.11 0.58 10.22
CA ALA A 149 -12.03 1.52 10.04
C ALA A 149 -10.90 0.89 9.25
N ILE A 150 -10.38 1.61 8.27
CA ILE A 150 -9.15 1.28 7.54
C ILE A 150 -8.25 2.50 7.63
N ILE A 151 -7.06 2.33 8.18
CA ILE A 151 -6.10 3.42 8.36
C ILE A 151 -4.90 3.14 7.47
N HIS A 152 -4.58 4.05 6.59
CA HIS A 152 -3.39 4.04 5.77
C HIS A 152 -2.37 5.02 6.36
N ILE A 153 -1.21 4.50 6.72
CA ILE A 153 -0.08 5.26 7.24
C ILE A 153 0.73 5.77 6.05
N VAL A 154 0.68 7.06 5.81
CA VAL A 154 1.39 7.73 4.70
C VAL A 154 2.58 8.50 5.26
N ARG A 155 3.74 8.34 4.64
CA ARG A 155 4.95 9.08 4.99
C ARG A 155 5.27 10.07 3.89
N GLU A 156 5.24 11.34 4.24
CA GLU A 156 5.41 12.44 3.29
C GLU A 156 6.49 13.40 3.75
N SER A 157 7.23 13.94 2.80
CA SER A 157 8.15 15.03 3.09
C SER A 157 7.40 16.33 3.37
N GLU A 158 8.00 17.25 4.15
CA GLU A 158 7.44 18.56 4.42
C GLU A 158 7.02 19.29 3.13
N ASN A 159 7.86 19.22 2.10
CA ASN A 159 7.61 19.87 0.81
C ASN A 159 6.38 19.26 0.09
N SER A 160 6.20 17.94 0.17
CA SER A 160 5.03 17.26 -0.41
C SER A 160 3.74 17.70 0.28
N LEU A 161 3.74 17.72 1.62
CA LEU A 161 2.59 18.16 2.41
C LEU A 161 2.25 19.64 2.13
N LYS A 162 3.24 20.51 2.08
CA LYS A 162 3.03 21.93 1.73
C LYS A 162 2.43 22.11 0.34
N LYS A 163 2.87 21.34 -0.66
CA LYS A 163 2.26 21.35 -2.00
C LYS A 163 0.80 20.93 -1.99
N GLN A 164 0.46 19.90 -1.22
CA GLN A 164 -0.92 19.41 -1.10
C GLN A 164 -1.81 20.40 -0.35
N MET A 165 -1.30 21.07 0.69
CA MET A 165 -1.98 22.15 1.38
C MET A 165 -2.23 23.34 0.44
N TYR A 166 -1.20 23.76 -0.32
CA TYR A 166 -1.32 24.85 -1.28
C TYR A 166 -2.29 24.54 -2.43
N ALA A 167 -2.35 23.29 -2.85
CA ALA A 167 -3.33 22.80 -3.84
C ALA A 167 -4.76 22.71 -3.28
N GLY A 168 -4.96 22.92 -1.97
CA GLY A 168 -6.26 22.83 -1.31
C GLY A 168 -6.73 21.41 -1.06
N PHE A 169 -5.86 20.41 -1.20
CA PHE A 169 -6.17 19.01 -0.90
C PHE A 169 -6.21 18.77 0.60
N TYR A 170 -5.25 19.32 1.34
CA TYR A 170 -5.25 19.35 2.79
C TYR A 170 -5.53 20.76 3.31
N LYS A 171 -6.11 20.81 4.52
CA LYS A 171 -6.25 22.07 5.24
C LYS A 171 -4.86 22.61 5.61
N GLU A 172 -4.66 23.92 5.49
CA GLU A 172 -3.44 24.57 5.93
C GLU A 172 -3.32 24.50 7.46
N VAL A 173 -2.30 23.79 7.94
CA VAL A 173 -1.98 23.61 9.35
C VAL A 173 -0.48 23.77 9.55
N GLU A 174 -0.07 24.19 10.74
CA GLU A 174 1.34 24.16 11.12
C GLU A 174 1.77 22.70 11.32
N LEU A 175 2.79 22.30 10.57
CA LEU A 175 3.44 20.99 10.77
C LEU A 175 4.36 21.15 11.98
N GLY A 176 4.10 20.41 13.06
CA GLY A 176 5.01 20.38 14.22
C GLY A 176 6.41 19.85 13.86
N ASP A 177 7.22 19.55 14.87
CA ASP A 177 8.52 18.90 14.64
C ASP A 177 8.33 17.49 14.07
N ALA A 178 9.11 17.15 13.03
CA ALA A 178 9.06 15.81 12.45
C ALA A 178 9.47 14.75 13.48
N PRO A 179 8.76 13.63 13.58
CA PRO A 179 9.12 12.57 14.51
C PRO A 179 10.48 11.96 14.12
N LEU A 180 11.37 11.83 15.13
CA LEU A 180 12.74 11.33 14.97
C LEU A 180 12.83 9.80 14.82
N GLN A 181 11.71 9.07 14.95
CA GLN A 181 11.73 7.61 14.95
C GLN A 181 11.13 7.02 13.68
N GLU A 182 11.99 6.35 12.91
CA GLU A 182 11.55 5.41 11.90
C GLU A 182 11.14 4.07 12.52
N ASN A 183 10.13 3.44 11.93
CA ASN A 183 9.79 2.06 12.25
C ASN A 183 10.96 1.14 11.85
N GLN A 184 11.37 0.24 12.76
CA GLN A 184 12.46 -0.72 12.54
C GLN A 184 12.25 -1.61 11.30
N LEU A 185 11.00 -1.86 10.92
CA LEU A 185 10.67 -2.59 9.69
C LEU A 185 11.08 -1.82 8.45
N LYS A 186 10.77 -0.52 8.40
CA LYS A 186 11.14 0.34 7.26
C LYS A 186 12.65 0.53 7.13
N GLU A 187 13.35 0.63 8.23
CA GLU A 187 14.81 0.65 8.22
C GLU A 187 15.36 -0.63 7.58
N LYS A 188 14.75 -1.77 7.93
CA LYS A 188 15.15 -3.07 7.41
C LYS A 188 14.84 -3.25 5.93
N GLU A 189 13.66 -2.83 5.48
CA GLU A 189 13.28 -2.86 4.07
C GLU A 189 14.23 -2.02 3.22
N ARG A 190 14.55 -0.79 3.65
CA ARG A 190 15.53 0.06 2.96
C ARG A 190 16.93 -0.57 2.91
N GLU A 191 17.35 -1.23 4.00
CA GLU A 191 18.62 -1.96 4.00
C GLU A 191 18.64 -3.07 2.91
N ILE A 192 17.52 -3.76 2.73
CA ILE A 192 17.37 -4.80 1.70
C ILE A 192 17.33 -4.19 0.29
N GLU A 193 16.62 -3.09 0.13
CA GLU A 193 16.54 -2.35 -1.14
C GLU A 193 17.84 -1.61 -1.50
N GLY A 194 18.82 -1.60 -0.59
CA GLY A 194 20.11 -0.92 -0.79
C GLY A 194 20.00 0.60 -0.72
N VAL A 195 18.92 1.12 -0.17
CA VAL A 195 18.70 2.55 0.03
C VAL A 195 19.31 2.97 1.36
N THR A 196 20.39 3.73 1.30
CA THR A 196 21.00 4.32 2.51
C THR A 196 20.22 5.56 2.91
N ALA A 197 19.74 5.60 4.14
CA ALA A 197 19.14 6.82 4.69
C ALA A 197 20.23 7.89 4.83
N ASN A 198 20.43 8.68 3.80
CA ASN A 198 21.28 9.88 3.83
C ASN A 198 20.44 11.06 4.31
N GLY A 199 20.01 10.99 5.56
CA GLY A 199 19.42 11.99 5.78
C GLY A 199 18.68 12.79 6.71
N THR A 200 18.53 13.94 6.48
CA THR A 200 17.97 15.13 7.09
C THR A 200 16.68 15.59 6.41
N GLU A 201 15.95 14.72 5.76
CA GLU A 201 14.59 15.08 5.30
C GLU A 201 13.61 14.82 6.45
N ASP A 202 12.92 15.89 6.85
CA ASP A 202 11.84 15.79 7.80
C ASP A 202 10.68 15.03 7.14
N ILE A 203 10.46 13.80 7.62
CA ILE A 203 9.38 12.92 7.16
C ILE A 203 8.26 12.96 8.20
N TYR A 204 7.09 13.33 7.75
CA TYR A 204 5.88 13.39 8.55
C TYR A 204 5.03 12.16 8.31
N THR A 205 4.45 11.64 9.39
CA THR A 205 3.48 10.55 9.33
C THR A 205 2.07 11.14 9.29
N VAL A 206 1.36 10.82 8.22
CA VAL A 206 -0.02 11.22 8.02
C VAL A 206 -0.89 9.98 8.03
N LEU A 207 -1.95 9.98 8.80
CA LEU A 207 -2.92 8.90 8.91
C LEU A 207 -4.14 9.24 8.06
N GLU A 208 -4.33 8.55 6.96
CA GLU A 208 -5.55 8.61 6.16
C GLU A 208 -6.51 7.52 6.64
N MET A 209 -7.59 7.94 7.25
CA MET A 209 -8.54 7.07 7.93
C MET A 209 -9.85 7.01 7.14
N HIS A 210 -10.19 5.83 6.64
CA HIS A 210 -11.52 5.51 6.12
C HIS A 210 -12.32 4.89 7.26
N VAL A 211 -13.24 5.63 7.84
CA VAL A 211 -13.87 5.25 9.11
C VAL A 211 -15.31 5.76 9.20
N ASN A 212 -16.15 4.99 9.89
CA ASN A 212 -17.50 5.42 10.20
C ASN A 212 -17.48 6.27 11.48
N LEU A 213 -17.83 7.55 11.37
CA LEU A 213 -17.84 8.53 12.46
C LEU A 213 -19.19 9.24 12.55
N ASP A 214 -19.54 9.60 13.78
CA ASP A 214 -20.54 10.61 14.09
C ASP A 214 -19.78 11.91 14.36
N LEU A 215 -19.72 12.79 13.37
CA LEU A 215 -18.84 13.95 13.35
C LEU A 215 -19.69 15.22 13.61
N GLU A 216 -19.35 15.98 14.65
CA GLU A 216 -20.04 17.21 15.01
C GLU A 216 -20.16 18.19 13.83
N GLY A 217 -21.38 18.57 13.48
CA GLY A 217 -21.70 19.44 12.33
C GLY A 217 -21.84 18.71 10.98
N TYR A 218 -21.65 17.38 10.96
CA TYR A 218 -21.82 16.51 9.79
C TYR A 218 -22.60 15.23 10.14
N GLU A 219 -23.37 15.27 11.24
CA GLU A 219 -24.15 14.14 11.71
C GLU A 219 -25.23 13.74 10.72
N ASP A 220 -25.59 12.45 10.75
CA ASP A 220 -26.81 11.99 10.11
C ASP A 220 -28.01 12.55 10.87
N ALA A 221 -28.97 13.12 10.14
CA ALA A 221 -30.16 13.72 10.73
C ALA A 221 -31.43 13.07 10.19
N ASP A 222 -32.42 12.95 11.06
CA ASP A 222 -33.77 12.49 10.68
C ASP A 222 -34.53 13.56 9.87
N GLN A 223 -35.80 13.26 9.54
CA GLN A 223 -36.68 14.21 8.78
C GLN A 223 -37.00 15.47 9.56
N GLU A 224 -36.82 15.49 10.87
CA GLU A 224 -37.07 16.62 11.77
C GLU A 224 -35.79 17.43 12.02
N GLY A 225 -34.63 16.95 11.53
CA GLY A 225 -33.33 17.60 11.67
C GLY A 225 -32.60 17.25 12.96
N GLU A 226 -33.05 16.25 13.70
CA GLU A 226 -32.42 15.79 14.93
C GLU A 226 -31.35 14.73 14.59
N PRO A 227 -30.16 14.74 15.27
CA PRO A 227 -29.11 13.76 15.05
C PRO A 227 -29.58 12.33 15.34
N THR A 228 -29.39 11.42 14.39
CA THR A 228 -29.79 10.02 14.55
C THR A 228 -28.76 9.18 15.34
N GLY A 229 -27.53 9.67 15.51
CA GLY A 229 -26.40 8.95 16.10
C GLY A 229 -25.86 7.82 15.19
N ILE A 230 -26.29 7.78 13.93
CA ILE A 230 -25.76 6.84 12.93
C ILE A 230 -24.40 7.37 12.47
N LYS A 231 -23.40 6.50 12.53
CA LYS A 231 -22.05 6.79 12.03
C LYS A 231 -22.01 6.72 10.50
N LEU A 232 -21.64 7.82 9.86
CA LEU A 232 -21.48 7.90 8.42
C LEU A 232 -20.04 7.62 7.99
N PRO A 233 -19.79 7.13 6.75
CA PRO A 233 -18.45 6.88 6.24
C PRO A 233 -17.74 8.19 5.89
N TYR A 234 -16.60 8.44 6.53
CA TYR A 234 -15.73 9.59 6.29
C TYR A 234 -14.32 9.17 5.92
N ILE A 235 -13.66 10.02 5.16
CA ILE A 235 -12.21 9.98 4.97
C ILE A 235 -11.63 11.15 5.75
N VAL A 236 -10.90 10.84 6.81
CA VAL A 236 -10.27 11.83 7.69
C VAL A 236 -8.78 11.67 7.62
N THR A 237 -8.08 12.78 7.39
CA THR A 237 -6.62 12.80 7.37
C THR A 237 -6.11 13.60 8.55
N ILE A 238 -5.27 12.98 9.37
CA ILE A 238 -4.65 13.61 10.55
C ILE A 238 -3.13 13.47 10.49
N ASN A 239 -2.44 14.48 10.98
CA ASN A 239 -1.00 14.40 11.21
C ASN A 239 -0.76 13.79 12.60
N GLU A 240 0.18 12.86 12.71
CA GLU A 240 0.50 12.20 13.99
C GLU A 240 0.99 13.18 15.07
N THR A 241 1.55 14.32 14.68
CA THR A 241 2.13 15.32 15.60
C THR A 241 1.16 16.40 16.06
N ASN A 242 -0.09 16.40 15.58
CA ASN A 242 -1.12 17.40 15.96
C ASN A 242 -2.43 16.74 16.33
#